data_7218b38570d97fb4707e3c94b8001ece
#
_entry.id   7218b38570d97fb4707e3c94b8001ece
#
_cell.length_a   1.000
_cell.length_b   1.000
_cell.length_c   1.000
_cell.angle_alpha   90.00
_cell.angle_beta   90.00
_cell.angle_gamma   90.00
#
_symmetry.space_group_name_H-M   'P 1'
#
loop_
_entity.id
_entity.type
_entity.pdbx_description
1 polymer ?
#
loop_
_entity_poly.entity_id
_entity_poly.type
_entity_poly.pdbx_seq_one_letter_code
_entity_poly.pdbx_strand_id
1 'polypeptide(L)'
;MFFDRRLSHTDTISCAICHVPEMGFAHNELRTAVGTEGRSVPRNAPTVLNVGLLARFFHDGRESSLEDQVWGPILNHDEMAIPSPGYLINKIKAIPDYENQFENAYGSAPNMDNISRAFAAYQYSLLSANSAFDRWYYANESNAISSEAKKGFEIFTGKGSCVSCHLINDEF
;
A
#
# COMPACT_ATOMS: atom_id res chain seq x y z
N MET A 1 -7.17 -2.86 -11.21
CA MET A 1 -5.90 -3.62 -11.12
C MET A 1 -5.62 -4.11 -9.69
N PHE A 2 -5.62 -3.26 -8.66
CA PHE A 2 -5.27 -3.61 -7.27
C PHE A 2 -6.06 -4.81 -6.70
N PHE A 3 -7.31 -4.99 -7.08
CA PHE A 3 -8.20 -6.08 -6.66
C PHE A 3 -8.27 -7.25 -7.65
N ASP A 4 -7.59 -7.16 -8.79
CA ASP A 4 -7.73 -8.13 -9.86
C ASP A 4 -6.75 -9.30 -9.69
N ARG A 5 -7.28 -10.45 -9.28
CA ARG A 5 -6.50 -11.68 -9.09
C ARG A 5 -5.87 -12.23 -10.37
N ARG A 6 -6.47 -11.92 -11.52
CA ARG A 6 -5.97 -12.35 -12.85
C ARG A 6 -4.60 -11.75 -13.15
N LEU A 7 -4.13 -10.76 -12.39
CA LEU A 7 -2.81 -10.15 -12.54
C LEU A 7 -1.69 -10.88 -11.78
N SER A 8 -1.99 -12.00 -11.10
CA SER A 8 -0.98 -12.92 -10.57
C SER A 8 -0.71 -14.08 -11.53
N HIS A 9 0.35 -14.84 -11.30
CA HIS A 9 0.73 -15.97 -12.15
C HIS A 9 -0.36 -17.05 -12.22
N THR A 10 -1.00 -17.36 -11.10
CA THR A 10 -2.01 -18.41 -10.94
C THR A 10 -3.45 -17.90 -10.97
N ASP A 11 -3.68 -16.61 -11.21
CA ASP A 11 -5.01 -15.96 -11.18
C ASP A 11 -5.70 -16.01 -9.80
N THR A 12 -4.94 -16.18 -8.72
CA THR A 12 -5.50 -16.39 -7.38
C THR A 12 -5.20 -15.26 -6.42
N ILE A 13 -4.16 -14.45 -6.66
CA ILE A 13 -3.66 -13.41 -5.77
C ILE A 13 -3.86 -12.03 -6.39
N SER A 14 -4.24 -11.06 -5.56
CA SER A 14 -4.23 -9.62 -5.89
C SER A 14 -3.58 -8.85 -4.75
N CYS A 15 -3.26 -7.59 -4.95
CA CYS A 15 -2.72 -6.73 -3.88
C CYS A 15 -3.65 -6.70 -2.66
N ALA A 16 -4.97 -6.67 -2.89
CA ALA A 16 -5.98 -6.61 -1.84
C ALA A 16 -6.09 -7.89 -0.97
N ILE A 17 -5.46 -9.01 -1.35
CA ILE A 17 -5.40 -10.20 -0.50
C ILE A 17 -4.43 -10.01 0.66
N CYS A 18 -3.31 -9.31 0.41
CA CYS A 18 -2.32 -8.99 1.44
C CYS A 18 -2.57 -7.61 2.06
N HIS A 19 -3.07 -6.65 1.28
CA HIS A 19 -3.45 -5.32 1.73
C HIS A 19 -4.98 -5.22 1.83
N VAL A 20 -5.54 -5.80 2.90
CA VAL A 20 -6.99 -5.99 3.10
C VAL A 20 -7.65 -4.65 3.47
N PRO A 21 -8.60 -4.12 2.66
CA PRO A 21 -9.20 -2.81 2.92
C PRO A 21 -9.86 -2.70 4.29
N GLU A 22 -10.59 -3.73 4.71
CA GLU A 22 -11.31 -3.81 5.98
C GLU A 22 -10.36 -3.81 7.19
N MET A 23 -9.07 -4.10 6.96
CA MET A 23 -7.99 -4.10 7.97
C MET A 23 -7.08 -2.87 7.83
N GLY A 24 -7.59 -1.77 7.25
CA GLY A 24 -6.78 -0.58 6.98
C GLY A 24 -5.71 -0.82 5.92
N PHE A 25 -6.00 -1.64 4.92
CA PHE A 25 -5.05 -2.03 3.87
C PHE A 25 -3.74 -2.67 4.38
N ALA A 26 -3.79 -3.31 5.55
CA ALA A 26 -2.72 -4.13 6.11
C ALA A 26 -3.15 -5.60 6.15
N HIS A 27 -2.29 -6.48 6.65
CA HIS A 27 -2.63 -7.87 6.97
C HIS A 27 -2.38 -8.12 8.45
N ASN A 28 -3.40 -8.51 9.21
CA ASN A 28 -3.33 -8.70 10.67
C ASN A 28 -3.92 -10.02 11.19
N GLU A 29 -4.42 -10.90 10.32
CA GLU A 29 -4.92 -12.22 10.71
C GLU A 29 -3.79 -13.22 10.92
N LEU A 30 -2.74 -13.12 10.11
CA LEU A 30 -1.55 -13.97 10.20
C LEU A 30 -0.31 -13.12 10.47
N ARG A 31 0.71 -13.74 11.04
CA ARG A 31 2.01 -13.07 11.25
C ARG A 31 2.59 -12.50 9.94
N THR A 32 2.43 -13.22 8.84
CA THR A 32 2.82 -12.80 7.50
C THR A 32 1.75 -13.27 6.52
N ALA A 33 1.56 -12.51 5.45
CA ALA A 33 0.61 -12.85 4.41
C ALA A 33 1.01 -14.12 3.64
N VAL A 34 0.04 -14.70 2.95
CA VAL A 34 0.22 -15.89 2.12
C VAL A 34 -0.06 -15.53 0.66
N GLY A 35 0.93 -15.73 -0.18
CA GLY A 35 0.83 -15.44 -1.60
C GLY A 35 0.54 -16.67 -2.47
N THR A 36 1.06 -16.65 -3.68
CA THR A 36 0.83 -17.69 -4.70
C THR A 36 1.20 -19.08 -4.19
N GLU A 37 0.32 -20.05 -4.45
CA GLU A 37 0.48 -21.48 -4.06
C GLU A 37 0.68 -21.71 -2.56
N GLY A 38 0.16 -20.82 -1.71
CA GLY A 38 0.24 -20.96 -0.26
C GLY A 38 1.60 -20.62 0.34
N ARG A 39 2.49 -19.97 -0.41
CA ARG A 39 3.81 -19.55 0.11
C ARG A 39 3.68 -18.35 1.04
N SER A 40 4.33 -18.43 2.19
CA SER A 40 4.36 -17.32 3.17
C SER A 40 5.44 -16.32 2.81
N VAL A 41 5.08 -15.05 2.82
CA VAL A 41 6.05 -13.96 2.63
C VAL A 41 6.88 -13.75 3.92
N PRO A 42 8.13 -13.26 3.84
CA PRO A 42 9.01 -13.15 5.00
C PRO A 42 8.62 -12.01 5.96
N ARG A 43 7.87 -11.02 5.51
CA ARG A 43 7.45 -9.84 6.28
C ARG A 43 5.95 -9.62 6.18
N ASN A 44 5.36 -8.99 7.22
CA ASN A 44 3.95 -8.61 7.15
C ASN A 44 3.71 -7.54 6.08
N ALA A 45 2.50 -7.53 5.50
CA ALA A 45 2.05 -6.49 4.58
C ALA A 45 1.68 -5.23 5.40
N PRO A 46 2.42 -4.12 5.29
CA PRO A 46 2.08 -2.87 5.96
C PRO A 46 0.84 -2.25 5.32
N THR A 47 0.23 -1.29 6.02
CA THR A 47 -0.82 -0.47 5.42
C THR A 47 -0.30 0.27 4.18
N VAL A 48 -1.17 0.43 3.19
CA VAL A 48 -0.94 1.33 2.05
C VAL A 48 -1.75 2.63 2.15
N LEU A 49 -2.44 2.86 3.29
CA LEU A 49 -3.03 4.16 3.57
C LEU A 49 -1.93 5.21 3.76
N ASN A 50 -2.12 6.37 3.18
CA ASN A 50 -1.18 7.49 3.23
C ASN A 50 0.24 7.17 2.70
N VAL A 51 0.40 6.03 2.02
CA VAL A 51 1.72 5.61 1.51
C VAL A 51 2.32 6.62 0.53
N GLY A 52 1.50 7.36 -0.19
CA GLY A 52 1.95 8.43 -1.09
C GLY A 52 2.64 9.61 -0.41
N LEU A 53 2.57 9.71 0.93
CA LEU A 53 3.26 10.74 1.73
C LEU A 53 4.65 10.29 2.20
N LEU A 54 5.02 9.02 1.94
CA LEU A 54 6.31 8.47 2.35
C LEU A 54 7.39 8.73 1.30
N ALA A 55 8.62 8.98 1.75
CA ALA A 55 9.79 9.16 0.90
C ALA A 55 10.49 7.83 0.53
N ARG A 56 10.15 6.74 1.22
CA ARG A 56 10.76 5.41 1.04
C ARG A 56 9.74 4.31 1.23
N PHE A 57 9.88 3.24 0.45
CA PHE A 57 8.95 2.12 0.38
C PHE A 57 9.61 0.79 0.73
N PHE A 58 8.79 -0.18 1.12
CA PHE A 58 9.14 -1.39 1.85
C PHE A 58 9.65 -1.11 3.28
N HIS A 59 9.70 -2.15 4.11
CA HIS A 59 10.20 -2.05 5.50
C HIS A 59 11.68 -1.63 5.60
N ASP A 60 12.46 -1.88 4.56
CA ASP A 60 13.89 -1.58 4.50
C ASP A 60 14.21 -0.31 3.69
N GLY A 61 13.19 0.38 3.17
CA GLY A 61 13.36 1.64 2.47
C GLY A 61 14.13 1.55 1.14
N ARG A 62 14.17 0.35 0.52
CA ARG A 62 14.97 0.11 -0.69
C ARG A 62 14.45 0.80 -1.94
N GLU A 63 13.14 1.13 -1.98
CA GLU A 63 12.54 1.83 -3.11
C GLU A 63 12.22 3.28 -2.77
N SER A 64 12.29 4.16 -3.76
CA SER A 64 12.07 5.60 -3.63
C SER A 64 10.86 6.12 -4.41
N SER A 65 10.19 5.26 -5.17
CA SER A 65 8.94 5.57 -5.87
C SER A 65 7.95 4.41 -5.72
N LEU A 66 6.64 4.71 -5.77
CA LEU A 66 5.61 3.66 -5.83
C LEU A 66 5.63 2.96 -7.17
N GLU A 67 6.01 3.65 -8.23
CA GLU A 67 6.13 3.10 -9.57
C GLU A 67 7.18 1.99 -9.65
N ASP A 68 8.29 2.11 -8.94
CA ASP A 68 9.31 1.07 -8.87
C ASP A 68 8.92 -0.01 -7.85
N GLN A 69 8.36 0.40 -6.71
CA GLN A 69 7.95 -0.50 -5.64
C GLN A 69 6.99 -1.60 -6.10
N VAL A 70 6.04 -1.26 -6.96
CA VAL A 70 4.98 -2.20 -7.38
C VAL A 70 5.52 -3.46 -8.08
N TRP A 71 6.68 -3.36 -8.74
CA TRP A 71 7.29 -4.52 -9.40
C TRP A 71 7.87 -5.53 -8.42
N GLY A 72 8.19 -5.12 -7.19
CA GLY A 72 8.62 -6.04 -6.14
C GLY A 72 7.62 -7.17 -5.91
N PRO A 73 6.41 -6.90 -5.38
CA PRO A 73 5.41 -7.93 -5.12
C PRO A 73 4.88 -8.61 -6.39
N ILE A 74 4.82 -7.92 -7.53
CA ILE A 74 4.38 -8.52 -8.80
C ILE A 74 5.33 -9.64 -9.24
N LEU A 75 6.64 -9.42 -9.16
CA LEU A 75 7.64 -10.37 -9.63
C LEU A 75 8.10 -11.35 -8.56
N ASN A 76 7.83 -11.08 -7.29
CA ASN A 76 8.24 -11.94 -6.20
C ASN A 76 7.52 -13.29 -6.27
N HIS A 77 8.32 -14.37 -6.30
CA HIS A 77 7.85 -15.75 -6.35
C HIS A 77 6.87 -16.09 -5.21
N ASP A 78 7.07 -15.55 -4.03
CA ASP A 78 6.25 -15.84 -2.84
C ASP A 78 5.00 -14.94 -2.75
N GLU A 79 4.85 -13.95 -3.65
CA GLU A 79 3.72 -13.04 -3.69
C GLU A 79 2.86 -13.28 -4.94
N MET A 80 2.93 -12.44 -5.98
CA MET A 80 2.13 -12.60 -7.20
C MET A 80 2.78 -13.52 -8.25
N ALA A 81 4.07 -13.80 -8.13
CA ALA A 81 4.86 -14.76 -8.91
C ALA A 81 4.83 -14.55 -10.44
N ILE A 82 4.63 -13.35 -10.93
CA ILE A 82 4.70 -13.05 -12.37
C ILE A 82 6.13 -13.25 -12.88
N PRO A 83 6.35 -14.06 -13.92
CA PRO A 83 7.71 -14.41 -14.36
C PRO A 83 8.53 -13.23 -14.92
N SER A 84 7.86 -12.23 -15.51
CA SER A 84 8.50 -11.05 -16.06
C SER A 84 7.49 -9.92 -16.33
N PRO A 85 7.94 -8.66 -16.44
CA PRO A 85 7.07 -7.56 -16.86
C PRO A 85 6.38 -7.81 -18.19
N GLY A 86 7.09 -8.39 -19.18
CA GLY A 86 6.52 -8.75 -20.47
C GLY A 86 5.38 -9.78 -20.38
N TYR A 87 5.49 -10.72 -19.45
CA TYR A 87 4.41 -11.67 -19.17
C TYR A 87 3.15 -10.95 -18.67
N LEU A 88 3.27 -10.04 -17.70
CA LEU A 88 2.14 -9.26 -17.19
C LEU A 88 1.52 -8.37 -18.27
N ILE A 89 2.35 -7.70 -19.09
CA ILE A 89 1.88 -6.87 -20.21
C ILE A 89 1.01 -7.69 -21.17
N ASN A 90 1.47 -8.87 -21.57
CA ASN A 90 0.71 -9.75 -22.47
C ASN A 90 -0.57 -10.24 -21.80
N LYS A 91 -0.53 -10.55 -20.52
CA LYS A 91 -1.69 -10.97 -19.74
C LYS A 91 -2.75 -9.86 -19.67
N ILE A 92 -2.36 -8.63 -19.37
CA ILE A 92 -3.26 -7.47 -19.36
C ILE A 92 -3.91 -7.27 -20.75
N LYS A 93 -3.12 -7.33 -21.82
CA LYS A 93 -3.64 -7.18 -23.19
C LYS A 93 -4.65 -8.27 -23.58
N ALA A 94 -4.57 -9.44 -22.96
CA ALA A 94 -5.50 -10.56 -23.22
C ALA A 94 -6.79 -10.49 -22.39
N ILE A 95 -6.88 -9.61 -21.40
CA ILE A 95 -8.06 -9.45 -20.54
C ILE A 95 -8.98 -8.38 -21.15
N PRO A 96 -10.21 -8.73 -21.60
CA PRO A 96 -11.12 -7.78 -22.27
C PRO A 96 -11.44 -6.54 -21.44
N ASP A 97 -11.51 -6.66 -20.10
CA ASP A 97 -11.82 -5.53 -19.20
C ASP A 97 -10.76 -4.39 -19.27
N TYR A 98 -9.57 -4.67 -19.77
CA TYR A 98 -8.51 -3.68 -19.96
C TYR A 98 -8.42 -3.14 -21.39
N GLU A 99 -9.28 -3.61 -22.30
CA GLU A 99 -9.30 -3.13 -23.69
C GLU A 99 -9.50 -1.60 -23.72
N ASN A 100 -8.62 -0.89 -24.41
CA ASN A 100 -8.56 0.56 -24.55
C ASN A 100 -8.41 1.37 -23.24
N GLN A 101 -8.33 0.72 -22.06
CA GLN A 101 -8.21 1.46 -20.78
C GLN A 101 -6.87 2.20 -20.68
N PHE A 102 -5.78 1.58 -21.11
CA PHE A 102 -4.46 2.19 -21.08
C PHE A 102 -4.30 3.26 -22.16
N GLU A 103 -4.83 3.03 -23.35
CA GLU A 103 -4.85 4.00 -24.44
C GLU A 103 -5.63 5.25 -24.03
N ASN A 104 -6.77 5.10 -23.38
CA ASN A 104 -7.60 6.21 -22.91
C ASN A 104 -6.93 6.98 -21.76
N ALA A 105 -6.26 6.30 -20.83
CA ALA A 105 -5.65 6.93 -19.66
C ALA A 105 -4.25 7.49 -19.92
N TYR A 106 -3.46 6.85 -20.79
CA TYR A 106 -2.03 7.15 -20.98
C TYR A 106 -1.63 7.41 -22.43
N GLY A 107 -2.57 7.31 -23.39
CA GLY A 107 -2.30 7.52 -24.81
C GLY A 107 -1.48 6.40 -25.49
N SER A 108 -1.29 5.25 -24.83
CA SER A 108 -0.51 4.13 -25.35
C SER A 108 -0.98 2.79 -24.78
N ALA A 109 -0.74 1.71 -25.53
CA ALA A 109 -1.01 0.35 -25.08
C ALA A 109 -0.27 0.01 -23.76
N PRO A 110 -0.74 -1.00 -22.99
CA PRO A 110 -0.08 -1.42 -21.76
C PRO A 110 1.42 -1.66 -21.95
N ASN A 111 2.21 -1.02 -21.12
CA ASN A 111 3.66 -1.15 -21.05
C ASN A 111 4.11 -1.02 -19.58
N MET A 112 5.39 -1.22 -19.30
CA MET A 112 5.92 -1.22 -17.94
C MET A 112 5.67 0.09 -17.21
N ASP A 113 5.88 1.23 -17.86
CA ASP A 113 5.70 2.57 -17.28
C ASP A 113 4.24 2.84 -16.90
N ASN A 114 3.31 2.67 -17.84
CA ASN A 114 1.91 3.02 -17.57
C ASN A 114 1.22 2.01 -16.63
N ILE A 115 1.67 0.75 -16.55
CA ILE A 115 1.20 -0.23 -15.57
C ILE A 115 1.64 0.19 -14.17
N SER A 116 2.91 0.53 -13.96
CA SER A 116 3.39 0.99 -12.65
C SER A 116 2.70 2.28 -12.22
N ARG A 117 2.52 3.25 -13.12
CA ARG A 117 1.78 4.48 -12.84
C ARG A 117 0.31 4.23 -12.48
N ALA A 118 -0.35 3.26 -13.10
CA ALA A 118 -1.73 2.90 -12.77
C ALA A 118 -1.86 2.33 -11.35
N PHE A 119 -0.93 1.46 -10.94
CA PHE A 119 -0.89 0.96 -9.56
C PHE A 119 -0.53 2.06 -8.55
N ALA A 120 0.47 2.88 -8.86
CA ALA A 120 0.88 4.00 -8.03
C ALA A 120 -0.25 5.02 -7.86
N ALA A 121 -0.94 5.41 -8.93
CA ALA A 121 -2.05 6.34 -8.88
C ALA A 121 -3.17 5.90 -7.93
N TYR A 122 -3.51 4.59 -7.93
CA TYR A 122 -4.45 4.06 -6.95
C TYR A 122 -3.93 4.21 -5.51
N GLN A 123 -2.68 3.87 -5.26
CA GLN A 123 -2.09 3.98 -3.92
C GLN A 123 -1.98 5.43 -3.46
N TYR A 124 -1.64 6.38 -4.34
CA TYR A 124 -1.67 7.82 -4.04
C TYR A 124 -3.07 8.33 -3.67
N SER A 125 -4.14 7.69 -4.16
CA SER A 125 -5.52 8.05 -3.82
C SER A 125 -5.98 7.55 -2.45
N LEU A 126 -5.23 6.64 -1.81
CA LEU A 126 -5.58 6.04 -0.52
C LEU A 126 -5.18 6.97 0.64
N LEU A 127 -5.87 8.09 0.74
CA LEU A 127 -5.65 9.06 1.81
C LEU A 127 -6.65 8.85 2.95
N SER A 128 -6.13 8.83 4.16
CA SER A 128 -6.91 8.75 5.40
C SER A 128 -6.49 9.89 6.32
N ALA A 129 -7.45 10.71 6.72
CA ALA A 129 -7.27 11.86 7.59
C ALA A 129 -8.53 12.11 8.42
N ASN A 130 -8.51 13.16 9.23
CA ASN A 130 -9.61 13.57 10.08
C ASN A 130 -9.98 12.53 11.17
N SER A 131 -8.98 11.82 11.68
CA SER A 131 -9.13 10.98 12.87
C SER A 131 -9.48 11.81 14.10
N ALA A 132 -9.90 11.16 15.18
CA ALA A 132 -10.09 11.85 16.47
C ALA A 132 -8.79 12.52 16.95
N PHE A 133 -7.63 11.90 16.68
CA PHE A 133 -6.32 12.48 16.98
C PHE A 133 -6.05 13.73 16.11
N ASP A 134 -6.29 13.67 14.81
CA ASP A 134 -6.08 14.82 13.91
C ASP A 134 -6.93 16.01 14.32
N ARG A 135 -8.19 15.80 14.63
CA ARG A 135 -9.08 16.86 15.12
C ARG A 135 -8.62 17.47 16.43
N TRP A 136 -8.12 16.64 17.35
CA TRP A 136 -7.58 17.12 18.60
C TRP A 136 -6.27 17.87 18.43
N TYR A 137 -5.31 17.27 17.75
CA TYR A 137 -3.92 17.76 17.71
C TYR A 137 -3.75 18.91 16.71
N TYR A 138 -4.26 18.77 15.50
CA TYR A 138 -4.09 19.77 14.44
C TYR A 138 -5.23 20.78 14.38
N ALA A 139 -6.48 20.36 14.62
CA ALA A 139 -7.64 21.26 14.55
C ALA A 139 -8.03 21.86 15.93
N ASN A 140 -7.31 21.55 17.01
CA ASN A 140 -7.54 22.05 18.37
C ASN A 140 -8.93 21.73 18.94
N GLU A 141 -9.59 20.65 18.49
CA GLU A 141 -10.85 20.19 19.05
C GLU A 141 -10.60 19.46 20.37
N SER A 142 -10.65 20.20 21.48
CA SER A 142 -10.25 19.71 22.82
C SER A 142 -10.98 18.45 23.28
N ASN A 143 -12.20 18.20 22.79
CA ASN A 143 -13.03 17.06 23.17
C ASN A 143 -12.98 15.89 22.18
N ALA A 144 -12.13 15.94 21.12
CA ALA A 144 -12.06 14.90 20.11
C ALA A 144 -11.47 13.58 20.63
N ILE A 145 -10.62 13.62 21.68
CA ILE A 145 -10.08 12.44 22.36
C ILE A 145 -10.31 12.51 23.87
N SER A 146 -10.26 11.35 24.54
CA SER A 146 -10.45 11.26 25.99
C SER A 146 -9.28 11.86 26.81
N SER A 147 -9.52 12.10 28.08
CA SER A 147 -8.46 12.55 29.01
C SER A 147 -7.34 11.51 29.18
N GLU A 148 -7.70 10.23 29.14
CA GLU A 148 -6.75 9.10 29.19
C GLU A 148 -5.88 9.07 27.93
N ALA A 149 -6.45 9.29 26.74
CA ALA A 149 -5.68 9.38 25.50
C ALA A 149 -4.70 10.57 25.51
N LYS A 150 -5.10 11.73 26.07
CA LYS A 150 -4.19 12.88 26.24
C LYS A 150 -3.02 12.55 27.14
N LYS A 151 -3.28 11.90 28.30
CA LYS A 151 -2.20 11.42 29.18
C LYS A 151 -1.31 10.38 28.48
N GLY A 152 -1.89 9.50 27.65
CA GLY A 152 -1.13 8.57 26.83
C GLY A 152 -0.19 9.31 25.87
N PHE A 153 -0.68 10.37 25.24
CA PHE A 153 0.14 11.20 24.33
C PHE A 153 1.27 11.93 25.07
N GLU A 154 1.05 12.44 26.26
CA GLU A 154 2.11 13.02 27.12
C GLU A 154 3.20 11.97 27.44
N ILE A 155 2.82 10.72 27.68
CA ILE A 155 3.77 9.62 27.88
C ILE A 155 4.52 9.31 26.60
N PHE A 156 3.81 9.24 25.46
CA PHE A 156 4.35 8.94 24.13
C PHE A 156 5.43 9.95 23.73
N THR A 157 5.15 11.24 23.89
CA THR A 157 6.08 12.33 23.55
C THR A 157 7.13 12.60 24.63
N GLY A 158 6.84 12.25 25.88
CA GLY A 158 7.71 12.49 27.05
C GLY A 158 8.46 11.24 27.48
N LYS A 159 8.19 10.77 28.69
CA LYS A 159 8.98 9.70 29.34
C LYS A 159 8.99 8.35 28.63
N GLY A 160 8.00 8.09 27.76
CA GLY A 160 7.96 6.86 26.95
C GLY A 160 8.93 6.87 25.79
N SER A 161 9.40 8.06 25.38
CA SER A 161 10.34 8.28 24.26
C SER A 161 9.91 7.64 22.94
N CYS A 162 8.62 7.31 22.77
CA CYS A 162 8.11 6.64 21.56
C CYS A 162 8.27 7.55 20.33
N VAL A 163 8.12 8.87 20.51
CA VAL A 163 8.27 9.87 19.45
C VAL A 163 9.66 9.88 18.80
N SER A 164 10.68 9.30 19.44
CA SER A 164 12.03 9.21 18.87
C SER A 164 12.07 8.34 17.60
N CYS A 165 11.14 7.40 17.48
CA CYS A 165 11.00 6.52 16.30
C CYS A 165 9.68 6.78 15.57
N HIS A 166 8.61 7.09 16.31
CA HIS A 166 7.28 7.40 15.77
C HIS A 166 7.12 8.92 15.70
N LEU A 167 7.74 9.50 14.69
CA LEU A 167 7.74 10.95 14.50
C LEU A 167 6.31 11.49 14.32
N ILE A 168 6.03 12.61 14.96
CA ILE A 168 4.85 13.42 14.71
C ILE A 168 5.34 14.61 13.92
N ASN A 169 4.99 14.66 12.64
CA ASN A 169 5.39 15.76 11.78
C ASN A 169 4.25 16.76 11.70
N ASP A 170 4.58 18.03 11.86
CA ASP A 170 3.64 19.14 11.65
C ASP A 170 3.54 19.52 10.16
N GLU A 171 4.33 18.85 9.29
CA GLU A 171 4.33 19.01 7.84
C GLU A 171 3.89 17.69 7.20
N PHE A 172 2.79 17.74 6.43
CA PHE A 172 2.35 16.70 5.52
C PHE A 172 2.84 17.01 4.11
#